data_aa6c784af79811b204afd2388985cb2d
#
_entry.id   aa6c784af79811b204afd2388985cb2d
#
_cell.length_a   1.000
_cell.length_b   1.000
_cell.length_c   1.000
_cell.angle_alpha   90.00
_cell.angle_beta   90.00
_cell.angle_gamma   90.00
#
_symmetry.space_group_name_H-M   'P 1'
#
loop_
_entity.id
_entity.type
_entity.pdbx_description
1 polymer ?
#
loop_
_entity_poly.entity_id
_entity_poly.type
_entity_poly.pdbx_seq_one_letter_code
_entity_poly.pdbx_strand_id
1 'polypeptide(L)'
;NKAWNEAQEDLSTFSFGINKRDSIDDTLYILYIGEAVRYDHLSINGYERNTTPYLLQEKNIISFTSIYTQANLTNYSIPYMLTRASVSNPDILHKEKSLLEAFQEAGYHTAYISNSSYFPFTMRIMHSCDYYHIFNRGMDAVNNYDINLVHKAIDHYNSNGQIILLHSLGSHFKYSIRYPSDFSYFLPASKPTDGYDILNEENKSLLINTYDNSIRYTDYVLHQLISWMDSLDNAAVLIYISDHGESFWDDERKLSLHGSYELNEAEYHVPCFIWYSNEFLQQQPQKIHTLEDNKHIPQNSSTIFHTLLHLADIVEIVDSTKSLCSTYVQPLDSFQVLSGDGEIKTYIIQ
;
A
#
# COMPACT_ATOMS: atom_id res chain seq x y z
N ASN A 1 12.30 20.31 4.04
CA ASN A 1 12.60 20.09 2.60
C ASN A 1 14.10 20.04 2.25
N LYS A 2 15.01 20.56 3.10
CA LYS A 2 16.46 20.44 2.86
C LYS A 2 17.01 19.07 3.27
N ALA A 3 16.44 18.44 4.30
CA ALA A 3 16.90 17.16 4.82
C ALA A 3 16.69 15.97 3.86
N TRP A 4 15.68 16.01 2.98
CA TRP A 4 15.43 14.96 2.00
C TRP A 4 16.32 15.02 0.76
N ASN A 5 16.96 16.18 0.50
CA ASN A 5 17.86 16.38 -0.64
C ASN A 5 19.35 16.27 -0.27
N GLU A 6 19.68 16.20 1.02
CA GLU A 6 21.06 16.10 1.48
C GLU A 6 21.37 14.66 1.87
N ALA A 7 22.24 14.06 1.07
CA ALA A 7 22.88 12.76 1.21
C ALA A 7 21.97 11.54 0.85
N GLN A 8 22.17 11.02 -0.35
CA GLN A 8 22.18 9.57 -0.51
C GLN A 8 23.30 9.05 0.41
N GLU A 9 22.97 8.77 1.66
CA GLU A 9 23.89 8.09 2.55
C GLU A 9 24.21 6.74 1.93
N ASP A 10 25.50 6.44 1.83
CA ASP A 10 25.96 5.15 1.34
C ASP A 10 25.61 4.07 2.37
N LEU A 11 24.48 3.40 2.16
CA LEU A 11 24.04 2.25 2.98
C LEU A 11 24.67 0.93 2.54
N SER A 12 25.70 0.96 1.68
CA SER A 12 26.35 -0.25 1.17
C SER A 12 26.96 -1.10 2.28
N THR A 13 27.39 -0.49 3.38
CA THR A 13 27.94 -1.19 4.55
C THR A 13 26.89 -1.64 5.57
N PHE A 14 25.63 -1.21 5.43
CA PHE A 14 24.57 -1.63 6.34
C PHE A 14 24.11 -3.05 6.00
N SER A 15 23.94 -3.86 7.04
CA SER A 15 23.27 -5.17 6.98
C SER A 15 22.31 -5.29 8.15
N PHE A 16 21.17 -5.89 7.91
CA PHE A 16 20.23 -6.25 8.97
C PHE A 16 20.73 -7.40 9.84
N GLY A 17 21.76 -8.14 9.38
CA GLY A 17 22.25 -9.36 10.03
C GLY A 17 21.33 -10.57 9.82
N ILE A 18 20.53 -10.54 8.76
CA ILE A 18 19.66 -11.65 8.38
C ILE A 18 20.52 -12.78 7.80
N ASN A 19 20.29 -13.99 8.29
CA ASN A 19 20.96 -15.16 7.74
C ASN A 19 20.38 -15.52 6.39
N LYS A 20 21.25 -15.57 5.36
CA LYS A 20 20.84 -16.09 4.07
C LYS A 20 20.42 -17.56 4.23
N ARG A 21 19.24 -17.89 3.72
CA ARG A 21 18.69 -19.24 3.83
C ARG A 21 19.36 -20.19 2.83
N ASP A 22 19.59 -21.41 3.24
CA ASP A 22 20.15 -22.48 2.38
C ASP A 22 19.15 -22.89 1.28
N SER A 23 17.84 -22.79 1.58
CA SER A 23 16.74 -22.95 0.63
C SER A 23 15.65 -21.94 0.93
N ILE A 24 15.18 -21.28 -0.09
CA ILE A 24 14.01 -20.39 -0.05
C ILE A 24 12.82 -21.19 -0.52
N ASP A 25 11.70 -21.10 0.18
CA ASP A 25 10.45 -21.68 -0.31
C ASP A 25 9.99 -20.94 -1.58
N ASP A 26 9.19 -21.60 -2.39
CA ASP A 26 8.68 -21.05 -3.65
C ASP A 26 7.53 -20.05 -3.44
N THR A 27 7.34 -19.54 -2.21
CA THR A 27 6.23 -18.62 -1.90
C THR A 27 6.42 -17.31 -2.64
N LEU A 28 5.34 -16.87 -3.30
CA LEU A 28 5.25 -15.56 -3.91
C LEU A 28 4.64 -14.56 -2.91
N TYR A 29 5.40 -13.54 -2.56
CA TYR A 29 4.91 -12.41 -1.77
C TYR A 29 4.68 -11.22 -2.68
N ILE A 30 3.50 -10.60 -2.59
CA ILE A 30 3.21 -9.32 -3.26
C ILE A 30 2.81 -8.28 -2.22
N LEU A 31 3.46 -7.12 -2.26
CA LEU A 31 3.00 -5.92 -1.60
C LEU A 31 2.43 -4.97 -2.66
N TYR A 32 1.13 -4.76 -2.65
CA TYR A 32 0.46 -3.79 -3.53
C TYR A 32 0.19 -2.51 -2.76
N ILE A 33 0.89 -1.44 -3.09
CA ILE A 33 0.65 -0.11 -2.51
C ILE A 33 -0.36 0.62 -3.38
N GLY A 34 -1.54 0.86 -2.80
CA GLY A 34 -2.59 1.71 -3.36
C GLY A 34 -2.25 3.18 -3.19
N GLU A 35 -2.85 4.04 -3.99
CA GLU A 35 -2.67 5.50 -3.97
C GLU A 35 -4.00 6.18 -3.66
N ALA A 36 -4.00 7.02 -2.61
CA ALA A 36 -5.12 7.89 -2.22
C ALA A 36 -6.45 7.17 -1.95
N VAL A 37 -6.44 5.91 -1.46
CA VAL A 37 -7.67 5.13 -1.24
C VAL A 37 -8.15 5.26 0.20
N ARG A 38 -9.40 5.72 0.38
CA ARG A 38 -10.09 5.83 1.67
C ARG A 38 -10.58 4.47 2.16
N TYR A 39 -10.46 4.23 3.46
CA TYR A 39 -11.02 3.04 4.11
C TYR A 39 -12.53 2.94 3.93
N ASP A 40 -13.24 4.06 4.16
CA ASP A 40 -14.71 4.15 4.18
C ASP A 40 -15.37 4.21 2.79
N HIS A 41 -14.59 4.12 1.71
CA HIS A 41 -15.10 4.03 0.34
C HIS A 41 -14.97 2.63 -0.28
N LEU A 42 -14.59 1.61 0.50
CA LEU A 42 -14.55 0.21 0.06
C LEU A 42 -15.76 -0.56 0.59
N SER A 43 -16.54 -1.20 -0.30
CA SER A 43 -17.69 -2.00 0.12
C SER A 43 -17.31 -3.22 0.96
N ILE A 44 -16.09 -3.77 0.80
CA ILE A 44 -15.56 -4.82 1.69
C ILE A 44 -15.43 -4.34 3.15
N ASN A 45 -15.29 -3.04 3.38
CA ASN A 45 -15.22 -2.40 4.69
C ASN A 45 -16.56 -1.84 5.18
N GLY A 46 -17.65 -2.10 4.43
CA GLY A 46 -19.00 -1.69 4.81
C GLY A 46 -19.52 -0.42 4.12
N TYR A 47 -18.81 0.11 3.13
CA TYR A 47 -19.35 1.21 2.31
C TYR A 47 -20.63 0.79 1.60
N GLU A 48 -21.65 1.64 1.61
CA GLU A 48 -22.96 1.34 1.05
C GLU A 48 -22.97 1.13 -0.48
N ARG A 49 -22.04 1.79 -1.18
CA ARG A 49 -21.91 1.67 -2.64
C ARG A 49 -21.01 0.47 -2.99
N ASN A 50 -21.41 -0.27 -4.00
CA ASN A 50 -20.70 -1.48 -4.45
C ASN A 50 -19.41 -1.14 -5.22
N THR A 51 -18.39 -0.66 -4.49
CA THR A 51 -17.10 -0.24 -5.05
C THR A 51 -16.08 -1.38 -5.16
N THR A 52 -16.21 -2.43 -4.34
CA THR A 52 -15.30 -3.58 -4.35
C THR A 52 -16.03 -4.92 -4.50
N PRO A 53 -16.82 -5.11 -5.59
CA PRO A 53 -17.63 -6.33 -5.78
C PRO A 53 -16.84 -7.63 -5.94
N TYR A 54 -15.60 -7.57 -6.42
CA TYR A 54 -14.76 -8.74 -6.57
C TYR A 54 -14.15 -9.13 -5.22
N LEU A 55 -13.57 -8.19 -4.47
CA LEU A 55 -13.01 -8.46 -3.14
C LEU A 55 -14.06 -8.99 -2.15
N LEU A 56 -15.34 -8.57 -2.28
CA LEU A 56 -16.44 -9.12 -1.47
C LEU A 56 -16.71 -10.61 -1.74
N GLN A 57 -16.29 -11.15 -2.86
CA GLN A 57 -16.47 -12.55 -3.23
C GLN A 57 -15.24 -13.41 -2.92
N GLU A 58 -14.09 -12.79 -2.63
CA GLU A 58 -12.87 -13.50 -2.28
C GLU A 58 -13.02 -14.21 -0.92
N LYS A 59 -12.56 -15.48 -0.87
CA LYS A 59 -12.74 -16.33 0.32
C LYS A 59 -11.56 -16.22 1.29
N ASN A 60 -10.37 -16.07 0.75
CA ASN A 60 -9.12 -16.11 1.52
C ASN A 60 -8.60 -14.69 1.72
N ILE A 61 -9.44 -13.78 2.20
CA ILE A 61 -9.09 -12.38 2.42
C ILE A 61 -9.41 -11.97 3.86
N ILE A 62 -8.48 -11.28 4.49
CA ILE A 62 -8.63 -10.69 5.82
C ILE A 62 -8.49 -9.18 5.67
N SER A 63 -9.58 -8.43 5.92
CA SER A 63 -9.57 -6.97 5.93
C SER A 63 -9.34 -6.46 7.35
N PHE A 64 -8.33 -5.58 7.52
CA PHE A 64 -7.99 -4.98 8.81
C PHE A 64 -8.76 -3.68 8.99
N THR A 65 -9.40 -3.52 10.15
CA THR A 65 -10.35 -2.42 10.37
C THR A 65 -9.72 -1.12 10.87
N SER A 66 -8.49 -1.15 11.34
CA SER A 66 -7.90 -0.02 12.09
C SER A 66 -6.42 0.16 11.75
N ILE A 67 -6.16 0.45 10.47
CA ILE A 67 -4.81 0.76 10.00
C ILE A 67 -4.72 2.24 9.63
N TYR A 68 -3.70 2.92 10.17
CA TYR A 68 -3.49 4.34 10.01
C TYR A 68 -2.18 4.62 9.30
N THR A 69 -2.19 5.47 8.27
CA THR A 69 -0.94 5.90 7.64
C THR A 69 -0.14 6.82 8.56
N GLN A 70 1.18 6.85 8.39
CA GLN A 70 2.06 7.75 9.11
C GLN A 70 2.25 9.12 8.42
N ALA A 71 1.72 9.30 7.21
CA ALA A 71 1.75 10.58 6.50
C ALA A 71 0.63 10.66 5.46
N ASN A 72 0.21 11.87 5.12
CA ASN A 72 -0.83 12.13 4.12
C ASN A 72 -0.28 12.56 2.75
N LEU A 73 0.97 12.21 2.47
CA LEU A 73 1.63 12.37 1.18
C LEU A 73 2.45 11.14 0.85
N THR A 74 2.37 10.66 -0.38
CA THR A 74 3.03 9.46 -0.89
C THR A 74 4.53 9.44 -0.62
N ASN A 75 5.23 10.56 -0.86
CA ASN A 75 6.67 10.67 -0.66
C ASN A 75 7.12 10.62 0.81
N TYR A 76 6.20 10.76 1.76
CA TYR A 76 6.43 10.59 3.18
C TYR A 76 5.92 9.24 3.69
N SER A 77 4.73 8.82 3.25
CA SER A 77 4.09 7.58 3.71
C SER A 77 4.89 6.34 3.33
N ILE A 78 5.29 6.21 2.06
CA ILE A 78 6.00 5.03 1.55
C ILE A 78 7.32 4.75 2.29
N PRO A 79 8.20 5.73 2.56
CA PRO A 79 9.41 5.49 3.36
C PRO A 79 9.13 4.90 4.75
N TYR A 80 8.13 5.41 5.46
CA TYR A 80 7.75 4.88 6.78
C TYR A 80 7.08 3.51 6.73
N MET A 81 6.44 3.17 5.62
CA MET A 81 5.84 1.85 5.41
C MET A 81 6.90 0.79 5.09
N LEU A 82 7.93 1.15 4.33
CA LEU A 82 8.92 0.21 3.78
C LEU A 82 10.22 0.13 4.59
N THR A 83 10.29 0.79 5.75
CA THR A 83 11.45 0.76 6.66
C THR A 83 11.02 0.57 8.10
N ARG A 84 11.98 0.43 9.02
CA ARG A 84 11.70 0.44 10.46
C ARG A 84 11.54 1.85 11.03
N ALA A 85 11.65 2.88 10.21
CA ALA A 85 11.48 4.26 10.61
C ALA A 85 10.03 4.54 11.04
N SER A 86 9.87 5.56 11.84
CA SER A 86 8.56 6.13 12.19
C SER A 86 8.65 7.65 12.20
N VAL A 87 7.50 8.30 12.22
CA VAL A 87 7.43 9.76 12.32
C VAL A 87 8.16 10.28 13.57
N SER A 88 8.15 9.51 14.67
CA SER A 88 8.88 9.83 15.91
C SER A 88 10.37 9.49 15.84
N ASN A 89 10.81 8.69 14.88
CA ASN A 89 12.22 8.34 14.67
C ASN A 89 12.57 8.31 13.18
N PRO A 90 12.57 9.46 12.50
CA PRO A 90 12.80 9.56 11.06
C PRO A 90 14.26 9.28 10.66
N ASP A 91 15.21 9.40 11.57
CA ASP A 91 16.65 9.20 11.32
C ASP A 91 16.96 7.81 10.73
N ILE A 92 16.15 6.82 11.05
CA ILE A 92 16.29 5.45 10.53
C ILE A 92 16.21 5.42 9.00
N LEU A 93 15.45 6.31 8.36
CA LEU A 93 15.36 6.43 6.90
C LEU A 93 16.74 6.62 6.22
N HIS A 94 17.68 7.20 6.95
CA HIS A 94 19.03 7.49 6.47
C HIS A 94 20.09 6.49 6.96
N LYS A 95 19.73 5.59 7.89
CA LYS A 95 20.67 4.67 8.55
C LYS A 95 20.44 3.22 8.20
N GLU A 96 19.25 2.87 7.68
CA GLU A 96 18.86 1.49 7.42
C GLU A 96 18.30 1.31 6.02
N LYS A 97 18.40 0.09 5.54
CA LYS A 97 17.85 -0.35 4.26
C LYS A 97 16.34 -0.56 4.32
N SER A 98 15.74 -0.83 3.16
CA SER A 98 14.31 -1.04 2.99
C SER A 98 13.89 -2.49 3.18
N LEU A 99 12.57 -2.72 3.21
CA LEU A 99 11.94 -4.04 3.23
C LEU A 99 12.43 -4.96 2.09
N LEU A 100 12.53 -4.45 0.86
CA LEU A 100 13.02 -5.26 -0.27
C LEU A 100 14.46 -5.70 -0.06
N GLU A 101 15.31 -4.82 0.48
CA GLU A 101 16.70 -5.18 0.79
C GLU A 101 16.82 -6.17 1.94
N ALA A 102 15.86 -6.19 2.90
CA ALA A 102 15.79 -7.21 3.93
C ALA A 102 15.44 -8.59 3.33
N PHE A 103 14.49 -8.65 2.40
CA PHE A 103 14.18 -9.88 1.66
C PHE A 103 15.36 -10.36 0.80
N GLN A 104 16.07 -9.44 0.16
CA GLN A 104 17.26 -9.75 -0.64
C GLN A 104 18.38 -10.33 0.25
N GLU A 105 18.59 -9.78 1.45
CA GLU A 105 19.57 -10.29 2.40
C GLU A 105 19.22 -11.71 2.86
N ALA A 106 17.93 -12.03 3.01
CA ALA A 106 17.45 -13.39 3.28
C ALA A 106 17.60 -14.34 2.08
N GLY A 107 17.81 -13.78 0.86
CA GLY A 107 18.05 -14.53 -0.37
C GLY A 107 16.88 -14.59 -1.35
N TYR A 108 15.76 -13.87 -1.08
CA TYR A 108 14.64 -13.77 -2.00
C TYR A 108 14.99 -12.91 -3.23
N HIS A 109 14.38 -13.25 -4.36
CA HIS A 109 14.43 -12.37 -5.53
C HIS A 109 13.47 -11.20 -5.35
N THR A 110 13.95 -9.99 -5.63
CA THR A 110 13.21 -8.75 -5.33
C THR A 110 12.86 -7.98 -6.58
N ALA A 111 11.61 -7.55 -6.70
CA ALA A 111 11.14 -6.75 -7.83
C ALA A 111 10.35 -5.52 -7.37
N TYR A 112 10.57 -4.39 -8.05
CA TYR A 112 9.78 -3.17 -7.90
C TYR A 112 9.16 -2.76 -9.23
N ILE A 113 7.82 -2.77 -9.31
CA ILE A 113 7.07 -2.41 -10.51
C ILE A 113 6.12 -1.28 -10.16
N SER A 114 6.25 -0.14 -10.84
CA SER A 114 5.51 1.07 -10.50
C SER A 114 4.84 1.73 -11.69
N ASN A 115 3.63 2.20 -11.46
CA ASN A 115 2.89 3.10 -12.33
C ASN A 115 2.88 4.55 -11.80
N SER A 116 3.33 4.74 -10.56
CA SER A 116 3.43 6.05 -9.91
C SER A 116 4.72 6.79 -10.25
N SER A 117 4.78 8.08 -9.87
CA SER A 117 5.99 8.89 -9.99
C SER A 117 7.09 8.39 -9.06
N TYR A 118 8.34 8.56 -9.48
CA TYR A 118 9.48 8.24 -8.63
C TYR A 118 9.97 9.49 -7.86
N PHE A 119 10.47 9.27 -6.67
CA PHE A 119 11.10 10.25 -5.80
C PHE A 119 12.36 9.63 -5.14
N PRO A 120 13.20 10.39 -4.43
CA PRO A 120 14.53 9.90 -3.99
C PRO A 120 14.52 8.55 -3.29
N PHE A 121 13.56 8.28 -2.41
CA PHE A 121 13.46 6.99 -1.72
C PHE A 121 13.13 5.83 -2.68
N THR A 122 12.13 5.99 -3.57
CA THR A 122 11.78 4.94 -4.54
C THR A 122 12.88 4.73 -5.57
N MET A 123 13.64 5.78 -5.94
CA MET A 123 14.84 5.64 -6.76
C MET A 123 15.91 4.77 -6.08
N ARG A 124 16.09 4.90 -4.75
CA ARG A 124 17.00 4.04 -4.00
C ARG A 124 16.55 2.57 -4.08
N ILE A 125 15.26 2.29 -3.88
CA ILE A 125 14.70 0.93 -4.03
C ILE A 125 14.94 0.38 -5.43
N MET A 126 14.69 1.19 -6.48
CA MET A 126 14.94 0.78 -7.87
C MET A 126 16.38 0.33 -8.12
N HIS A 127 17.35 0.99 -7.49
CA HIS A 127 18.76 0.67 -7.66
C HIS A 127 19.25 -0.49 -6.77
N SER A 128 18.50 -0.84 -5.73
CA SER A 128 18.86 -1.90 -4.79
C SER A 128 18.18 -3.24 -5.08
N CYS A 129 17.01 -3.27 -5.71
CA CYS A 129 16.30 -4.52 -6.03
C CYS A 129 16.88 -5.21 -7.28
N ASP A 130 16.60 -6.52 -7.43
CA ASP A 130 17.13 -7.32 -8.56
C ASP A 130 16.49 -6.95 -9.89
N TYR A 131 15.23 -6.48 -9.84
CA TYR A 131 14.50 -6.03 -11.01
C TYR A 131 13.63 -4.81 -10.70
N TYR A 132 13.56 -3.87 -11.62
CA TYR A 132 12.55 -2.82 -11.55
C TYR A 132 11.97 -2.48 -12.92
N HIS A 133 10.72 -2.00 -12.92
CA HIS A 133 10.05 -1.46 -14.08
C HIS A 133 9.16 -0.28 -13.70
N ILE A 134 9.30 0.84 -14.42
CA ILE A 134 8.49 2.04 -14.18
C ILE A 134 7.74 2.38 -15.46
N PHE A 135 6.42 2.40 -15.40
CA PHE A 135 5.58 2.81 -16.53
C PHE A 135 5.53 4.33 -16.71
N ASN A 136 6.23 5.10 -15.90
CA ASN A 136 6.13 6.54 -15.76
C ASN A 136 5.88 7.28 -17.10
N ARG A 137 4.63 7.68 -17.29
CA ARG A 137 4.16 8.51 -18.40
C ARG A 137 3.68 9.89 -17.94
N GLY A 138 3.99 10.24 -16.68
CA GLY A 138 3.45 11.41 -16.00
C GLY A 138 2.08 11.18 -15.38
N MET A 139 1.78 11.94 -14.33
CA MET A 139 0.54 11.77 -13.53
C MET A 139 -0.74 12.08 -14.32
N ASP A 140 -0.65 12.89 -15.38
CA ASP A 140 -1.76 13.26 -16.25
C ASP A 140 -1.85 12.37 -17.52
N ALA A 141 -1.06 11.30 -17.61
CA ALA A 141 -1.10 10.42 -18.77
C ALA A 141 -2.43 9.67 -18.85
N VAL A 142 -3.13 9.85 -19.97
CA VAL A 142 -4.36 9.13 -20.30
C VAL A 142 -4.02 7.70 -20.76
N ASN A 143 -4.87 6.73 -20.41
CA ASN A 143 -4.70 5.31 -20.74
C ASN A 143 -3.46 4.64 -20.11
N ASN A 144 -2.98 5.18 -19.01
CA ASN A 144 -1.93 4.57 -18.18
C ASN A 144 -2.56 3.86 -16.98
N TYR A 145 -3.15 2.71 -17.19
CA TYR A 145 -3.95 2.00 -16.21
C TYR A 145 -3.14 0.97 -15.40
N ASP A 146 -3.49 0.79 -14.13
CA ASP A 146 -2.77 -0.10 -13.20
C ASP A 146 -2.84 -1.58 -13.53
N ILE A 147 -3.71 -2.01 -14.46
CA ILE A 147 -3.67 -3.38 -15.00
C ILE A 147 -2.31 -3.73 -15.61
N ASN A 148 -1.55 -2.74 -16.07
CA ASN A 148 -0.20 -2.93 -16.58
C ASN A 148 0.76 -3.47 -15.49
N LEU A 149 0.54 -3.13 -14.22
CA LEU A 149 1.31 -3.68 -13.09
C LEU A 149 1.14 -5.20 -13.02
N VAL A 150 -0.10 -5.68 -13.15
CA VAL A 150 -0.43 -7.11 -13.12
C VAL A 150 0.24 -7.83 -14.29
N HIS A 151 0.07 -7.33 -15.51
CA HIS A 151 0.70 -7.93 -16.68
C HIS A 151 2.22 -7.99 -16.52
N LYS A 152 2.83 -6.94 -15.98
CA LYS A 152 4.27 -6.90 -15.77
C LYS A 152 4.76 -7.81 -14.65
N ALA A 153 3.98 -7.98 -13.59
CA ALA A 153 4.26 -8.93 -12.54
C ALA A 153 4.24 -10.37 -13.07
N ILE A 154 3.23 -10.72 -13.88
CA ILE A 154 3.12 -12.02 -14.56
C ILE A 154 4.33 -12.28 -15.46
N ASP A 155 4.69 -11.30 -16.30
CA ASP A 155 5.83 -11.42 -17.23
C ASP A 155 7.17 -11.63 -16.51
N HIS A 156 7.30 -11.10 -15.28
CA HIS A 156 8.55 -11.13 -14.52
C HIS A 156 8.62 -12.28 -13.52
N TYR A 157 7.48 -12.86 -13.17
CA TYR A 157 7.41 -13.91 -12.16
C TYR A 157 8.36 -15.08 -12.47
N ASN A 158 9.04 -15.56 -11.43
CA ASN A 158 9.78 -16.81 -11.43
C ASN A 158 9.45 -17.59 -10.15
N SER A 159 9.51 -18.92 -10.21
CA SER A 159 9.09 -19.80 -9.13
C SER A 159 10.15 -20.04 -8.04
N ASN A 160 11.09 -19.13 -7.83
CA ASN A 160 12.23 -19.34 -6.92
C ASN A 160 12.18 -18.43 -5.67
N GLY A 161 11.03 -18.31 -5.03
CA GLY A 161 10.86 -17.46 -3.85
C GLY A 161 11.07 -15.96 -4.17
N GLN A 162 9.99 -15.24 -4.29
CA GLN A 162 10.03 -13.87 -4.80
C GLN A 162 9.16 -12.93 -4.00
N ILE A 163 9.64 -11.70 -3.82
CA ILE A 163 8.80 -10.56 -3.42
C ILE A 163 8.69 -9.56 -4.56
N ILE A 164 7.45 -9.17 -4.89
CA ILE A 164 7.16 -8.11 -5.86
C ILE A 164 6.44 -6.97 -5.14
N LEU A 165 7.01 -5.79 -5.18
CA LEU A 165 6.35 -4.55 -4.76
C LEU A 165 5.70 -3.91 -5.97
N LEU A 166 4.37 -3.79 -5.95
CA LEU A 166 3.56 -3.09 -6.95
C LEU A 166 3.14 -1.74 -6.39
N HIS A 167 3.51 -0.65 -7.06
CA HIS A 167 3.17 0.70 -6.65
C HIS A 167 2.25 1.34 -7.68
N SER A 168 0.97 1.44 -7.35
CA SER A 168 -0.07 1.90 -8.26
C SER A 168 -0.12 3.43 -8.39
N LEU A 169 -0.81 3.90 -9.41
CA LEU A 169 -1.27 5.28 -9.52
C LEU A 169 -2.70 5.45 -8.96
N GLY A 170 -3.36 4.33 -8.73
CA GLY A 170 -4.57 4.15 -7.96
C GLY A 170 -5.66 5.19 -8.20
N SER A 171 -6.09 5.82 -7.11
CA SER A 171 -7.11 6.87 -7.11
C SER A 171 -6.52 8.28 -6.99
N HIS A 172 -5.29 8.50 -7.45
CA HIS A 172 -4.70 9.84 -7.50
C HIS A 172 -5.52 10.80 -8.38
N PHE A 173 -5.72 12.03 -7.93
CA PHE A 173 -6.37 13.06 -8.77
C PHE A 173 -5.54 13.29 -10.06
N LYS A 174 -6.11 13.39 -11.27
CA LYS A 174 -7.54 13.37 -11.65
C LYS A 174 -8.08 11.94 -11.71
N TYR A 175 -9.13 11.66 -10.97
CA TYR A 175 -9.74 10.32 -10.91
C TYR A 175 -10.24 9.81 -12.27
N SER A 176 -10.78 10.69 -13.11
CA SER A 176 -11.39 10.36 -14.41
C SER A 176 -10.43 9.76 -15.45
N ILE A 177 -9.12 9.82 -15.22
CA ILE A 177 -8.11 9.20 -16.08
C ILE A 177 -7.49 7.93 -15.46
N ARG A 178 -7.99 7.50 -14.30
CA ARG A 178 -7.48 6.31 -13.59
C ARG A 178 -8.15 5.02 -14.01
N TYR A 179 -9.24 5.08 -14.74
CA TYR A 179 -9.99 3.91 -15.19
C TYR A 179 -10.46 4.07 -16.65
N PRO A 180 -10.64 2.94 -17.38
CA PRO A 180 -11.27 2.96 -18.71
C PRO A 180 -12.73 3.39 -18.62
N SER A 181 -13.28 3.97 -19.69
CA SER A 181 -14.67 4.46 -19.75
C SER A 181 -15.72 3.41 -19.34
N ASP A 182 -15.46 2.15 -19.61
CA ASP A 182 -16.35 1.03 -19.27
C ASP A 182 -16.48 0.80 -17.76
N PHE A 183 -15.62 1.42 -16.96
CA PHE A 183 -15.68 1.44 -15.49
C PHE A 183 -16.40 2.67 -14.92
N SER A 184 -17.11 3.46 -15.73
CA SER A 184 -17.94 4.57 -15.26
C SER A 184 -19.32 4.07 -14.77
N TYR A 185 -19.34 3.41 -13.62
CA TYR A 185 -20.56 2.86 -13.00
C TYR A 185 -21.38 3.90 -12.25
N PHE A 186 -20.70 4.79 -11.54
CA PHE A 186 -21.33 5.84 -10.73
C PHE A 186 -21.39 7.13 -11.54
N LEU A 187 -22.62 7.62 -11.79
CA LEU A 187 -22.88 8.75 -12.68
C LEU A 187 -23.74 9.81 -11.99
N PRO A 188 -23.60 11.10 -12.35
CA PRO A 188 -22.64 11.63 -13.33
C PRO A 188 -21.21 11.57 -12.81
N ALA A 189 -20.22 11.43 -13.70
CA ALA A 189 -18.79 11.41 -13.38
C ALA A 189 -18.05 12.49 -14.17
N SER A 190 -16.92 12.99 -13.64
CA SER A 190 -16.08 13.94 -14.34
C SER A 190 -15.41 13.31 -15.56
N LYS A 191 -15.03 14.15 -16.53
CA LYS A 191 -14.40 13.70 -17.78
C LYS A 191 -12.88 13.93 -17.71
N PRO A 192 -12.08 13.20 -18.48
CA PRO A 192 -10.65 13.43 -18.61
C PRO A 192 -10.28 14.87 -19.05
N THR A 193 -11.20 15.52 -19.76
CA THR A 193 -11.04 16.91 -20.26
C THR A 193 -11.36 17.99 -19.24
N ASP A 194 -11.99 17.65 -18.10
CA ASP A 194 -12.35 18.62 -17.08
C ASP A 194 -11.08 19.17 -16.41
N GLY A 195 -11.07 20.48 -16.15
CA GLY A 195 -9.95 21.17 -15.51
C GLY A 195 -9.92 20.99 -13.99
N TYR A 196 -8.99 21.67 -13.32
CA TYR A 196 -8.90 21.71 -11.86
C TYR A 196 -9.97 22.60 -11.21
N ASP A 197 -10.66 23.43 -11.96
CA ASP A 197 -11.81 24.24 -11.55
C ASP A 197 -13.02 23.40 -11.07
N ILE A 198 -13.03 22.11 -11.41
CA ILE A 198 -13.99 21.14 -10.86
C ILE A 198 -13.80 20.92 -9.35
N LEU A 199 -12.62 21.23 -8.76
CA LEU A 199 -12.33 21.07 -7.35
C LEU A 199 -13.01 22.17 -6.51
N ASN A 200 -14.32 22.07 -6.38
CA ASN A 200 -15.13 22.89 -5.49
C ASN A 200 -16.26 22.04 -4.88
N GLU A 201 -16.78 22.46 -3.74
CA GLU A 201 -17.78 21.71 -2.96
C GLU A 201 -19.08 21.46 -3.74
N GLU A 202 -19.43 22.33 -4.70
CA GLU A 202 -20.63 22.17 -5.55
C GLU A 202 -20.54 20.90 -6.42
N ASN A 203 -19.32 20.48 -6.76
CA ASN A 203 -19.03 19.27 -7.53
C ASN A 203 -18.76 18.03 -6.67
N LYS A 204 -18.95 18.08 -5.35
CA LYS A 204 -18.64 16.97 -4.42
C LYS A 204 -19.20 15.63 -4.92
N SER A 205 -20.48 15.57 -5.26
CA SER A 205 -21.11 14.33 -5.74
C SER A 205 -20.51 13.82 -7.04
N LEU A 206 -20.15 14.71 -7.96
CA LEU A 206 -19.50 14.38 -9.21
C LEU A 206 -18.10 13.78 -8.98
N LEU A 207 -17.35 14.38 -8.06
CA LEU A 207 -16.00 13.94 -7.70
C LEU A 207 -16.02 12.60 -6.99
N ILE A 208 -16.93 12.41 -6.02
CA ILE A 208 -17.10 11.13 -5.33
C ILE A 208 -17.49 10.02 -6.32
N ASN A 209 -18.42 10.27 -7.24
CA ASN A 209 -18.77 9.29 -8.27
C ASN A 209 -17.56 8.89 -9.11
N THR A 210 -16.74 9.87 -9.50
CA THR A 210 -15.53 9.63 -10.31
C THR A 210 -14.48 8.88 -9.51
N TYR A 211 -14.31 9.22 -8.25
CA TYR A 211 -13.41 8.55 -7.31
C TYR A 211 -13.83 7.11 -7.06
N ASP A 212 -15.10 6.86 -6.78
CA ASP A 212 -15.63 5.51 -6.58
C ASP A 212 -15.49 4.62 -7.83
N ASN A 213 -15.56 5.21 -9.02
CA ASN A 213 -15.24 4.50 -10.26
C ASN A 213 -13.76 4.08 -10.32
N SER A 214 -12.84 4.91 -9.84
CA SER A 214 -11.42 4.56 -9.78
C SER A 214 -11.15 3.44 -8.76
N ILE A 215 -11.84 3.44 -7.61
CA ILE A 215 -11.79 2.34 -6.64
C ILE A 215 -12.34 1.05 -7.25
N ARG A 216 -13.46 1.13 -7.96
CA ARG A 216 -14.03 -0.04 -8.64
C ARG A 216 -13.11 -0.62 -9.70
N TYR A 217 -12.31 0.22 -10.34
CA TYR A 217 -11.28 -0.25 -11.26
C TYR A 217 -10.09 -0.88 -10.51
N THR A 218 -9.69 -0.32 -9.38
CA THR A 218 -8.68 -0.93 -8.49
C THR A 218 -9.12 -2.32 -8.02
N ASP A 219 -10.37 -2.48 -7.64
CA ASP A 219 -10.95 -3.80 -7.29
C ASP A 219 -10.83 -4.81 -8.44
N TYR A 220 -11.12 -4.40 -9.68
CA TYR A 220 -10.91 -5.24 -10.86
C TYR A 220 -9.43 -5.61 -11.07
N VAL A 221 -8.51 -4.66 -10.93
CA VAL A 221 -7.07 -4.91 -11.06
C VAL A 221 -6.59 -5.91 -10.01
N LEU A 222 -7.04 -5.76 -8.77
CA LEU A 222 -6.73 -6.68 -7.67
C LEU A 222 -7.31 -8.07 -7.91
N HIS A 223 -8.52 -8.16 -8.43
CA HIS A 223 -9.13 -9.43 -8.82
C HIS A 223 -8.32 -10.15 -9.92
N GLN A 224 -7.82 -9.42 -10.93
CA GLN A 224 -6.96 -10.02 -11.96
C GLN A 224 -5.64 -10.53 -11.36
N LEU A 225 -5.07 -9.78 -10.43
CA LEU A 225 -3.86 -10.16 -9.71
C LEU A 225 -4.09 -11.42 -8.86
N ILE A 226 -5.14 -11.42 -8.03
CA ILE A 226 -5.51 -12.53 -7.16
C ILE A 226 -5.82 -13.78 -8.00
N SER A 227 -6.60 -13.65 -9.08
CA SER A 227 -6.93 -14.77 -9.95
C SER A 227 -5.68 -15.40 -10.58
N TRP A 228 -4.69 -14.60 -10.95
CA TRP A 228 -3.42 -15.13 -11.42
C TRP A 228 -2.67 -15.84 -10.30
N MET A 229 -2.53 -15.21 -9.12
CA MET A 229 -1.84 -15.80 -7.97
C MET A 229 -2.48 -17.12 -7.51
N ASP A 230 -3.81 -17.19 -7.51
CA ASP A 230 -4.58 -18.41 -7.17
C ASP A 230 -4.42 -19.53 -8.22
N SER A 231 -4.02 -19.18 -9.44
CA SER A 231 -3.73 -20.15 -10.50
C SER A 231 -2.33 -20.78 -10.43
N LEU A 232 -1.48 -20.31 -9.51
CA LEU A 232 -0.16 -20.88 -9.30
C LEU A 232 -0.23 -22.13 -8.43
N ASP A 233 0.66 -23.10 -8.68
CA ASP A 233 0.77 -24.33 -7.89
C ASP A 233 1.59 -24.15 -6.59
N ASN A 234 2.00 -22.92 -6.26
CA ASN A 234 2.81 -22.58 -5.09
C ASN A 234 2.08 -21.66 -4.12
N ALA A 235 2.58 -21.59 -2.89
CA ALA A 235 2.05 -20.67 -1.89
C ALA A 235 2.19 -19.20 -2.34
N ALA A 236 1.17 -18.40 -2.08
CA ALA A 236 1.18 -16.99 -2.44
C ALA A 236 0.45 -16.12 -1.40
N VAL A 237 0.98 -14.91 -1.16
CA VAL A 237 0.41 -13.92 -0.25
C VAL A 237 0.43 -12.56 -0.91
N LEU A 238 -0.71 -11.85 -0.87
CA LEU A 238 -0.85 -10.45 -1.28
C LEU A 238 -1.17 -9.61 -0.06
N ILE A 239 -0.38 -8.58 0.21
CA ILE A 239 -0.77 -7.48 1.10
C ILE A 239 -1.13 -6.27 0.25
N TYR A 240 -2.32 -5.75 0.45
CA TYR A 240 -2.75 -4.45 -0.07
C TYR A 240 -2.81 -3.43 1.06
N ILE A 241 -2.29 -2.24 0.82
CA ILE A 241 -2.46 -1.09 1.70
C ILE A 241 -2.44 0.19 0.86
N SER A 242 -3.31 1.17 1.18
CA SER A 242 -3.15 2.51 0.60
C SER A 242 -2.09 3.31 1.34
N ASP A 243 -1.37 4.14 0.63
CA ASP A 243 -0.35 5.02 1.21
C ASP A 243 -0.97 6.14 2.07
N HIS A 244 -2.08 6.71 1.64
CA HIS A 244 -2.94 7.66 2.37
C HIS A 244 -4.37 7.58 1.81
N GLY A 245 -5.28 8.32 2.41
CA GLY A 245 -6.63 8.51 1.90
C GLY A 245 -6.79 9.87 1.21
N GLU A 246 -8.03 10.35 1.12
CA GLU A 246 -8.43 11.53 0.34
C GLU A 246 -9.55 12.30 1.03
N SER A 247 -9.54 13.62 1.03
CA SER A 247 -10.60 14.47 1.59
C SER A 247 -11.58 14.93 0.52
N PHE A 248 -12.88 14.94 0.88
CA PHE A 248 -13.99 15.40 0.03
C PHE A 248 -14.92 16.37 0.75
N TRP A 249 -14.39 17.44 1.37
CA TRP A 249 -15.20 18.37 2.18
C TRP A 249 -16.04 17.59 3.23
N ASP A 250 -15.38 16.69 3.96
CA ASP A 250 -16.05 15.76 4.87
C ASP A 250 -16.57 16.43 6.14
N ASP A 251 -15.96 17.54 6.54
CA ASP A 251 -16.30 18.28 7.75
C ASP A 251 -16.23 19.82 7.56
N GLU A 252 -16.42 20.58 8.64
CA GLU A 252 -16.46 22.02 8.65
C GLU A 252 -15.16 22.69 8.17
N ARG A 253 -14.04 21.98 8.18
CA ARG A 253 -12.73 22.45 7.68
C ARG A 253 -12.69 22.54 6.16
N LYS A 254 -13.61 21.89 5.47
CA LYS A 254 -13.78 21.91 4.00
C LYS A 254 -12.52 21.55 3.22
N LEU A 255 -11.78 20.56 3.72
CA LEU A 255 -10.60 20.05 3.05
C LEU A 255 -10.98 19.22 1.82
N SER A 256 -10.15 19.29 0.79
CA SER A 256 -10.28 18.48 -0.42
C SER A 256 -8.90 17.96 -0.85
N LEU A 257 -8.86 16.81 -1.49
CA LEU A 257 -7.66 16.08 -1.83
C LEU A 257 -6.88 15.64 -0.56
N HIS A 258 -5.57 15.55 -0.64
CA HIS A 258 -4.68 15.13 0.45
C HIS A 258 -3.53 16.13 0.63
N GLY A 259 -2.63 15.88 1.60
CA GLY A 259 -1.51 16.77 1.89
C GLY A 259 -1.91 18.02 2.65
N SER A 260 -3.08 18.03 3.27
CA SER A 260 -3.59 19.17 4.05
C SER A 260 -2.79 19.36 5.34
N TYR A 261 -2.78 20.60 5.84
CA TYR A 261 -2.18 20.95 7.14
C TYR A 261 -3.01 20.43 8.31
N GLU A 262 -4.34 20.41 8.14
CA GLU A 262 -5.28 19.85 9.09
C GLU A 262 -5.83 18.54 8.53
N LEU A 263 -5.42 17.42 9.13
CA LEU A 263 -5.84 16.09 8.68
C LEU A 263 -7.23 15.76 9.19
N ASN A 264 -8.02 15.09 8.36
CA ASN A 264 -9.22 14.39 8.81
C ASN A 264 -9.00 12.87 8.73
N GLU A 265 -9.93 12.11 9.31
CA GLU A 265 -9.83 10.64 9.34
C GLU A 265 -9.75 10.03 7.94
N ALA A 266 -10.40 10.64 6.96
CA ALA A 266 -10.40 10.19 5.57
C ALA A 266 -9.00 10.19 4.91
N GLU A 267 -8.06 11.00 5.41
CA GLU A 267 -6.69 11.05 4.89
C GLU A 267 -5.76 10.04 5.56
N TYR A 268 -6.02 9.63 6.82
CA TYR A 268 -5.10 8.78 7.55
C TYR A 268 -5.63 7.38 7.90
N HIS A 269 -6.93 7.13 7.92
CA HIS A 269 -7.49 5.79 8.05
C HIS A 269 -7.52 5.12 6.68
N VAL A 270 -6.62 4.17 6.46
CA VAL A 270 -6.40 3.57 5.15
C VAL A 270 -6.84 2.10 5.10
N PRO A 271 -7.34 1.62 3.97
CA PRO A 271 -7.65 0.20 3.81
C PRO A 271 -6.36 -0.62 3.76
N CYS A 272 -6.40 -1.75 4.48
CA CYS A 272 -5.38 -2.78 4.43
C CYS A 272 -6.05 -4.15 4.47
N PHE A 273 -5.65 -5.04 3.57
CA PHE A 273 -6.08 -6.43 3.62
C PHE A 273 -4.97 -7.37 3.17
N ILE A 274 -5.08 -8.62 3.60
CA ILE A 274 -4.19 -9.71 3.21
C ILE A 274 -5.04 -10.79 2.53
N TRP A 275 -4.66 -11.15 1.29
CA TRP A 275 -5.15 -12.33 0.61
C TRP A 275 -4.05 -13.41 0.63
N TYR A 276 -4.44 -14.68 0.67
CA TYR A 276 -3.52 -15.82 0.69
C TYR A 276 -4.09 -17.00 -0.11
N SER A 277 -3.21 -17.75 -0.76
CA SER A 277 -3.60 -18.96 -1.50
C SER A 277 -3.94 -20.13 -0.56
N ASN A 278 -4.62 -21.14 -1.09
CA ASN A 278 -4.91 -22.36 -0.33
C ASN A 278 -3.64 -23.10 0.06
N GLU A 279 -2.61 -23.05 -0.77
CA GLU A 279 -1.29 -23.63 -0.50
C GLU A 279 -0.63 -22.96 0.70
N PHE A 280 -0.69 -21.62 0.78
CA PHE A 280 -0.18 -20.88 1.93
C PHE A 280 -0.96 -21.21 3.21
N LEU A 281 -2.28 -21.29 3.14
CA LEU A 281 -3.11 -21.72 4.28
C LEU A 281 -2.74 -23.11 4.78
N GLN A 282 -2.49 -24.07 3.87
CA GLN A 282 -2.10 -25.43 4.24
C GLN A 282 -0.72 -25.45 4.90
N GLN A 283 0.23 -24.65 4.42
CA GLN A 283 1.59 -24.59 4.95
C GLN A 283 1.67 -23.81 6.26
N GLN A 284 0.89 -22.73 6.39
CA GLN A 284 1.01 -21.75 7.48
C GLN A 284 -0.34 -21.43 8.17
N PRO A 285 -1.14 -22.47 8.58
CA PRO A 285 -2.48 -22.23 9.10
C PRO A 285 -2.48 -21.37 10.37
N GLN A 286 -1.41 -21.48 11.20
CA GLN A 286 -1.31 -20.71 12.44
C GLN A 286 -1.10 -19.21 12.18
N LYS A 287 -0.34 -18.86 11.14
CA LYS A 287 -0.17 -17.44 10.75
C LYS A 287 -1.48 -16.83 10.31
N ILE A 288 -2.26 -17.56 9.50
CA ILE A 288 -3.57 -17.10 9.05
C ILE A 288 -4.54 -16.94 10.23
N HIS A 289 -4.56 -17.88 11.15
CA HIS A 289 -5.39 -17.76 12.36
C HIS A 289 -4.99 -16.53 13.18
N THR A 290 -3.70 -16.28 13.37
CA THR A 290 -3.22 -15.11 14.10
C THR A 290 -3.58 -13.79 13.40
N LEU A 291 -3.48 -13.74 12.07
CA LEU A 291 -3.92 -12.55 11.31
C LEU A 291 -5.42 -12.27 11.49
N GLU A 292 -6.24 -13.33 11.48
CA GLU A 292 -7.69 -13.22 11.67
C GLU A 292 -8.05 -12.72 13.09
N ASP A 293 -7.34 -13.22 14.11
CA ASP A 293 -7.50 -12.76 15.48
C ASP A 293 -7.12 -11.28 15.66
N ASN A 294 -6.13 -10.82 14.89
CA ASN A 294 -5.56 -9.49 15.01
C ASN A 294 -6.22 -8.43 14.08
N LYS A 295 -7.22 -8.80 13.29
CA LYS A 295 -7.79 -7.90 12.26
C LYS A 295 -8.41 -6.60 12.78
N HIS A 296 -8.73 -6.55 14.07
CA HIS A 296 -9.31 -5.36 14.72
C HIS A 296 -8.29 -4.59 15.58
N ILE A 297 -7.04 -5.05 15.65
CA ILE A 297 -6.02 -4.39 16.46
C ILE A 297 -5.52 -3.12 15.77
N PRO A 298 -5.65 -1.94 16.39
CA PRO A 298 -5.18 -0.70 15.82
C PRO A 298 -3.66 -0.71 15.60
N GLN A 299 -3.24 -0.43 14.38
CA GLN A 299 -1.84 -0.32 13.99
C GLN A 299 -1.62 0.86 13.03
N ASN A 300 -0.39 1.26 12.82
CA ASN A 300 -0.03 2.18 11.75
C ASN A 300 0.68 1.45 10.59
N SER A 301 0.91 2.15 9.48
CA SER A 301 1.48 1.57 8.26
C SER A 301 2.87 0.94 8.41
N SER A 302 3.61 1.20 9.53
CA SER A 302 4.88 0.50 9.81
C SER A 302 4.70 -1.00 10.09
N THR A 303 3.47 -1.43 10.43
CA THR A 303 3.15 -2.86 10.61
C THR A 303 3.47 -3.69 9.35
N ILE A 304 3.41 -3.08 8.17
CA ILE A 304 3.66 -3.77 6.88
C ILE A 304 5.07 -4.35 6.82
N PHE A 305 6.09 -3.58 7.20
CA PHE A 305 7.48 -4.05 7.26
C PHE A 305 7.60 -5.32 8.12
N HIS A 306 7.06 -5.27 9.33
CA HIS A 306 7.17 -6.38 10.30
C HIS A 306 6.28 -7.56 9.94
N THR A 307 5.07 -7.32 9.44
CA THR A 307 4.11 -8.37 9.07
C THR A 307 4.61 -9.18 7.87
N LEU A 308 5.11 -8.50 6.84
CA LEU A 308 5.57 -9.19 5.63
C LEU A 308 6.81 -10.05 5.89
N LEU A 309 7.77 -9.54 6.66
CA LEU A 309 8.93 -10.32 7.09
C LEU A 309 8.53 -11.52 7.96
N HIS A 310 7.58 -11.34 8.87
CA HIS A 310 7.08 -12.43 9.73
C HIS A 310 6.36 -13.51 8.91
N LEU A 311 5.56 -13.11 7.92
CA LEU A 311 4.92 -14.05 6.99
C LEU A 311 5.96 -14.89 6.23
N ALA A 312 7.09 -14.29 5.87
CA ALA A 312 8.19 -14.94 5.18
C ALA A 312 9.19 -15.65 6.13
N ASP A 313 8.87 -15.77 7.42
CA ASP A 313 9.75 -16.34 8.47
C ASP A 313 11.10 -15.62 8.63
N ILE A 314 11.25 -14.41 8.14
CA ILE A 314 12.43 -13.56 8.37
C ILE A 314 12.24 -12.85 9.71
N VAL A 315 12.56 -13.54 10.81
CA VAL A 315 12.17 -13.10 12.16
C VAL A 315 13.24 -12.32 12.91
N GLU A 316 14.49 -12.32 12.43
CA GLU A 316 15.65 -11.76 13.11
C GLU A 316 15.50 -10.27 13.43
N ILE A 317 14.73 -9.54 12.61
CA ILE A 317 14.55 -8.08 12.71
C ILE A 317 13.09 -7.66 12.93
N VAL A 318 12.20 -8.63 13.11
CA VAL A 318 10.77 -8.36 13.33
C VAL A 318 10.55 -7.86 14.76
N ASP A 319 9.93 -6.69 14.88
CA ASP A 319 9.31 -6.27 16.12
C ASP A 319 7.93 -6.97 16.25
N SER A 320 7.85 -7.98 17.10
CA SER A 320 6.63 -8.78 17.27
C SER A 320 5.44 -7.96 17.81
N THR A 321 5.70 -6.84 18.44
CA THR A 321 4.62 -5.94 18.93
C THR A 321 3.96 -5.15 17.81
N LYS A 322 4.58 -5.11 16.63
CA LYS A 322 4.09 -4.40 15.44
C LYS A 322 3.58 -5.34 14.33
N SER A 323 3.90 -6.62 14.39
CA SER A 323 3.49 -7.56 13.35
C SER A 323 2.07 -8.06 13.55
N LEU A 324 1.19 -7.88 12.58
CA LEU A 324 -0.16 -8.44 12.58
C LEU A 324 -0.15 -9.99 12.55
N CYS A 325 0.95 -10.60 12.17
CA CYS A 325 1.16 -12.05 12.19
C CYS A 325 1.68 -12.56 13.56
N SER A 326 1.72 -11.70 14.59
CA SER A 326 2.25 -12.02 15.91
C SER A 326 1.15 -12.09 16.96
N THR A 327 1.20 -13.10 17.83
CA THR A 327 0.34 -13.18 19.03
C THR A 327 0.72 -12.13 20.09
N TYR A 328 1.82 -11.42 19.90
CA TYR A 328 2.31 -10.36 20.80
C TYR A 328 2.05 -8.95 20.26
N VAL A 329 1.31 -8.80 19.16
CA VAL A 329 0.99 -7.48 18.60
C VAL A 329 0.30 -6.63 19.67
N GLN A 330 0.73 -5.36 19.79
CA GLN A 330 0.19 -4.45 20.80
C GLN A 330 -0.71 -3.41 20.09
N PRO A 331 -1.94 -3.21 20.58
CA PRO A 331 -2.79 -2.15 20.05
C PRO A 331 -2.15 -0.79 20.29
N LEU A 332 -2.30 0.11 19.34
CA LEU A 332 -1.93 1.50 19.52
C LEU A 332 -3.06 2.25 20.23
N ASP A 333 -2.74 2.99 21.30
CA ASP A 333 -3.66 3.93 21.94
C ASP A 333 -3.72 5.27 21.19
N SER A 334 -2.66 5.57 20.46
CA SER A 334 -2.52 6.77 19.64
C SER A 334 -1.54 6.52 18.49
N PHE A 335 -1.63 7.34 17.46
CA PHE A 335 -0.69 7.32 16.34
C PHE A 335 -0.31 8.73 15.92
N GLN A 336 0.80 8.84 15.20
CA GLN A 336 1.33 10.10 14.68
C GLN A 336 1.28 10.11 13.17
N VAL A 337 0.90 11.26 12.61
CA VAL A 337 0.85 11.50 11.18
C VAL A 337 1.64 12.76 10.84
N LEU A 338 2.53 12.65 9.86
CA LEU A 338 3.24 13.77 9.28
C LEU A 338 2.33 14.42 8.23
N SER A 339 1.97 15.68 8.46
CA SER A 339 1.11 16.44 7.55
C SER A 339 1.90 17.11 6.41
N GLY A 340 1.19 17.62 5.42
CA GLY A 340 1.78 18.21 4.21
C GLY A 340 2.70 19.41 4.46
N ASP A 341 2.57 20.11 5.59
CA ASP A 341 3.47 21.19 6.01
C ASP A 341 4.72 20.72 6.76
N GLY A 342 4.84 19.40 7.00
CA GLY A 342 5.95 18.79 7.72
C GLY A 342 5.79 18.80 9.25
N GLU A 343 4.61 19.12 9.77
CA GLU A 343 4.30 19.02 11.19
C GLU A 343 3.80 17.60 11.55
N ILE A 344 4.13 17.17 12.77
CA ILE A 344 3.67 15.87 13.31
C ILE A 344 2.44 16.12 14.19
N LYS A 345 1.35 15.47 13.85
CA LYS A 345 0.10 15.51 14.62
C LYS A 345 -0.17 14.16 15.27
N THR A 346 -0.62 14.19 16.51
CA THR A 346 -0.95 12.97 17.30
C THR A 346 -2.46 12.83 17.42
N TYR A 347 -2.97 11.65 17.13
CA TYR A 347 -4.38 11.27 17.22
C TYR A 347 -4.55 10.15 18.25
N ILE A 348 -5.58 10.28 19.07
CA ILE A 348 -5.96 9.26 20.06
C ILE A 348 -7.00 8.36 19.41
N ILE A 349 -6.81 7.05 19.48
CA ILE A 349 -7.78 6.06 19.01
C ILE A 349 -8.89 5.95 20.06
N GLN A 350 -10.14 6.12 19.63
CA GLN A 350 -11.33 6.08 20.48
C GLN A 350 -11.94 4.69 20.55
#